data_38f78dc1c32b932d9853ff011ae8a602
#
_entry.id   38f78dc1c32b932d9853ff011ae8a602
#
_cell.length_a   1.000
_cell.length_b   1.000
_cell.length_c   1.000
_cell.angle_alpha   90.00
_cell.angle_beta   90.00
_cell.angle_gamma   90.00
#
_symmetry.space_group_name_H-M   'P 1'
#
loop_
_entity.id
_entity.type
_entity.pdbx_description
1 polymer ?
#
loop_
_entity_poly.entity_id
_entity_poly.type
_entity_poly.pdbx_seq_one_letter_code
_entity_poly.pdbx_strand_id
1 'polypeptide(L)'
;MSGRQTRTLLPADETPASRPLRSVTFVSSDGQEIQGWLGVPDGPGPFPTILHTHGGPEAVATETFSPEAQTWLDHGFAFLTINYRGSITFGRAFQQQIWGNLGYWELEDMVAARDWLVQQGIADPDRILPSGRSYGGYLTLLALGKRPALWAGGMVGVAISDWTMLYEDSPETRGYCAALFGGTPDEKPEQYAASSPITYAEAIRAPLLILKERHDARTPARPIEVYAERMRSLGKELELHWFETGHLGAVNAEQGIAYQELMLAFAQRVLGRS
;
A
#
# COMPACT_ATOMS: atom_id res chain seq x y z
N MET A 1 8.40 41.92 -29.32
CA MET A 1 8.13 40.71 -28.49
C MET A 1 7.06 39.93 -29.22
N SER A 2 7.40 38.81 -29.87
CA SER A 2 6.43 37.94 -30.53
C SER A 2 5.70 37.12 -29.46
N GLY A 3 4.40 37.38 -29.28
CA GLY A 3 3.56 36.59 -28.39
C GLY A 3 3.55 35.13 -28.86
N ARG A 4 4.01 34.18 -28.04
CA ARG A 4 3.83 32.77 -28.27
C ARG A 4 2.33 32.45 -28.20
N GLN A 5 1.76 32.07 -29.33
CA GLN A 5 0.42 31.48 -29.36
C GLN A 5 0.52 30.03 -28.92
N THR A 6 -0.18 29.68 -27.87
CA THR A 6 -0.37 28.26 -27.44
C THR A 6 -1.62 27.72 -28.10
N ARG A 7 -1.56 26.46 -28.59
CA ARG A 7 -2.70 25.72 -29.13
C ARG A 7 -2.91 24.47 -28.29
N THR A 8 -4.11 24.29 -27.78
CA THR A 8 -4.51 23.01 -27.16
C THR A 8 -4.62 21.94 -28.23
N LEU A 9 -3.81 20.91 -28.14
CA LEU A 9 -3.81 19.78 -29.08
C LEU A 9 -4.81 18.69 -28.68
N LEU A 10 -4.95 18.45 -27.36
CA LEU A 10 -5.89 17.51 -26.77
C LEU A 10 -6.56 18.22 -25.58
N PRO A 11 -7.84 18.53 -25.68
CA PRO A 11 -8.58 19.00 -24.51
C PRO A 11 -8.69 17.87 -23.48
N ALA A 12 -8.71 18.20 -22.21
CA ALA A 12 -9.09 17.22 -21.17
C ALA A 12 -10.58 16.89 -21.35
N ASP A 13 -10.92 15.61 -21.18
CA ASP A 13 -12.32 15.21 -21.08
C ASP A 13 -12.96 15.74 -19.79
N GLU A 14 -14.26 15.89 -19.79
CA GLU A 14 -15.03 16.20 -18.58
C GLU A 14 -14.91 15.00 -17.63
N THR A 15 -14.31 15.23 -16.47
CA THR A 15 -14.27 14.22 -15.40
C THR A 15 -15.51 14.36 -14.51
N PRO A 16 -16.07 13.27 -13.98
CA PRO A 16 -17.14 13.34 -12.99
C PRO A 16 -16.72 14.21 -11.79
N ALA A 17 -17.68 14.85 -11.15
CA ALA A 17 -17.44 15.55 -9.90
C ALA A 17 -16.84 14.57 -8.86
N SER A 18 -15.76 14.99 -8.20
CA SER A 18 -15.08 14.17 -7.21
C SER A 18 -15.15 14.79 -5.82
N ARG A 19 -15.11 13.96 -4.78
CA ARG A 19 -14.92 14.44 -3.42
C ARG A 19 -13.45 14.83 -3.24
N PRO A 20 -13.18 16.06 -2.74
CA PRO A 20 -11.80 16.49 -2.54
C PRO A 20 -11.14 15.68 -1.42
N LEU A 21 -9.87 15.32 -1.62
CA LEU A 21 -9.03 14.85 -0.55
C LEU A 21 -8.43 16.07 0.16
N ARG A 22 -8.46 16.08 1.49
CA ARG A 22 -7.84 17.14 2.29
C ARG A 22 -6.50 16.69 2.86
N SER A 23 -5.54 17.60 2.91
CA SER A 23 -4.28 17.34 3.62
C SER A 23 -4.53 17.23 5.12
N VAL A 24 -3.93 16.22 5.73
CA VAL A 24 -3.93 16.01 7.18
C VAL A 24 -2.52 15.75 7.65
N THR A 25 -2.25 16.07 8.91
CA THR A 25 -0.98 15.78 9.59
C THR A 25 -1.28 15.14 10.93
N PHE A 26 -0.52 14.11 11.28
CA PHE A 26 -0.57 13.43 12.56
C PHE A 26 0.84 13.09 13.01
N VAL A 27 0.98 12.72 14.29
CA VAL A 27 2.29 12.49 14.91
C VAL A 27 2.53 10.99 15.06
N SER A 28 3.67 10.52 14.58
CA SER A 28 4.13 9.13 14.76
C SER A 28 4.66 8.88 16.19
N SER A 29 4.98 7.64 16.51
CA SER A 29 5.35 7.18 17.85
C SER A 29 6.57 7.89 18.47
N ASP A 30 7.46 8.41 17.61
CA ASP A 30 8.67 9.14 18.02
C ASP A 30 8.55 10.68 17.95
N GLY A 31 7.35 11.20 17.67
CA GLY A 31 7.11 12.63 17.50
C GLY A 31 7.28 13.17 16.08
N GLN A 32 7.63 12.32 15.10
CA GLN A 32 7.72 12.73 13.70
C GLN A 32 6.34 13.06 13.14
N GLU A 33 6.19 14.21 12.51
CA GLU A 33 4.98 14.57 11.77
C GLU A 33 4.92 13.80 10.44
N ILE A 34 3.75 13.18 10.18
CA ILE A 34 3.44 12.45 8.97
C ILE A 34 2.26 13.12 8.28
N GLN A 35 2.41 13.39 6.99
CA GLN A 35 1.38 13.99 6.17
C GLN A 35 0.60 12.91 5.40
N GLY A 36 -0.70 13.12 5.19
CA GLY A 36 -1.54 12.28 4.35
C GLY A 36 -2.65 13.05 3.66
N TRP A 37 -3.34 12.38 2.74
CA TRP A 37 -4.51 12.88 2.03
C TRP A 37 -5.73 12.07 2.42
N LEU A 38 -6.70 12.72 3.03
CA LEU A 38 -7.89 12.12 3.59
C LEU A 38 -9.14 12.50 2.80
N GLY A 39 -9.87 11.49 2.36
CA GLY A 39 -11.25 11.58 1.92
C GLY A 39 -12.20 10.96 2.94
N VAL A 40 -13.36 11.59 3.14
CA VAL A 40 -14.40 11.09 4.03
C VAL A 40 -15.72 11.06 3.25
N PRO A 41 -16.47 9.95 3.28
CA PRO A 41 -17.76 9.87 2.61
C PRO A 41 -18.82 10.74 3.31
N ASP A 42 -19.94 10.95 2.67
CA ASP A 42 -21.08 11.66 3.26
C ASP A 42 -21.73 10.81 4.36
N GLY A 43 -22.31 11.49 5.35
CA GLY A 43 -23.04 10.85 6.45
C GLY A 43 -22.29 10.83 7.78
N PRO A 44 -22.91 10.24 8.80
CA PRO A 44 -22.29 10.12 10.12
C PRO A 44 -21.27 8.98 10.16
N GLY A 45 -20.08 9.25 10.71
CA GLY A 45 -19.07 8.22 11.04
C GLY A 45 -19.41 7.47 12.35
N PRO A 46 -18.51 6.58 12.83
CA PRO A 46 -17.25 6.21 12.20
C PRO A 46 -17.43 5.31 10.97
N PHE A 47 -16.53 5.46 9.99
CA PHE A 47 -16.60 4.74 8.71
C PHE A 47 -15.68 3.52 8.67
N PRO A 48 -16.01 2.48 7.87
CA PRO A 48 -15.00 1.56 7.39
C PRO A 48 -13.95 2.34 6.60
N THR A 49 -12.69 1.99 6.74
CA THR A 49 -11.62 2.86 6.25
C THR A 49 -10.55 2.07 5.52
N ILE A 50 -10.13 2.58 4.38
CA ILE A 50 -8.95 2.12 3.66
C ILE A 50 -7.75 3.00 4.07
N LEU A 51 -6.74 2.39 4.67
CA LEU A 51 -5.45 3.01 4.93
C LEU A 51 -4.49 2.61 3.81
N HIS A 52 -4.27 3.51 2.88
CA HIS A 52 -3.47 3.25 1.69
C HIS A 52 -2.02 3.70 1.88
N THR A 53 -1.09 2.88 1.38
CA THR A 53 0.34 3.19 1.27
C THR A 53 0.80 3.10 -0.17
N HIS A 54 1.43 4.17 -0.66
CA HIS A 54 1.96 4.22 -2.03
C HIS A 54 3.15 3.28 -2.22
N GLY A 55 3.46 2.94 -3.48
CA GLY A 55 4.69 2.23 -3.85
C GLY A 55 5.93 3.13 -3.80
N GLY A 56 7.07 2.56 -4.09
CA GLY A 56 8.35 3.28 -4.10
C GLY A 56 9.41 2.50 -3.34
N PRO A 57 9.84 2.91 -2.12
CA PRO A 57 9.30 3.92 -1.18
C PRO A 57 9.49 5.37 -1.61
N GLU A 58 10.43 5.66 -2.47
CA GLU A 58 10.81 6.99 -2.95
C GLU A 58 9.77 7.59 -3.92
N ALA A 59 8.56 7.75 -3.41
CA ALA A 59 7.44 8.40 -4.08
C ALA A 59 6.75 9.36 -3.12
N VAL A 60 5.70 10.03 -3.56
CA VAL A 60 4.87 10.92 -2.75
C VAL A 60 3.43 10.88 -3.24
N ALA A 61 2.49 10.73 -2.34
CA ALA A 61 1.07 10.95 -2.61
C ALA A 61 0.79 12.45 -2.64
N THR A 62 0.06 12.92 -3.64
CA THR A 62 -0.27 14.33 -3.86
C THR A 62 -1.77 14.53 -3.97
N GLU A 63 -2.21 15.79 -3.91
CA GLU A 63 -3.60 16.17 -4.19
C GLU A 63 -3.91 16.03 -5.68
N THR A 64 -4.13 14.80 -6.12
CA THR A 64 -4.53 14.50 -7.50
C THR A 64 -5.82 13.70 -7.50
N PHE A 65 -6.59 13.83 -8.58
CA PHE A 65 -7.75 12.97 -8.78
C PHE A 65 -7.32 11.50 -8.78
N SER A 66 -7.91 10.71 -7.90
CA SER A 66 -7.68 9.26 -7.79
C SER A 66 -9.01 8.51 -7.98
N PRO A 67 -9.19 7.80 -9.10
CA PRO A 67 -10.36 6.96 -9.30
C PRO A 67 -10.53 5.92 -8.19
N GLU A 68 -9.43 5.35 -7.70
CA GLU A 68 -9.44 4.41 -6.57
C GLU A 68 -10.02 5.06 -5.32
N ALA A 69 -9.51 6.22 -4.91
CA ALA A 69 -10.02 6.93 -3.74
C ALA A 69 -11.50 7.28 -3.88
N GLN A 70 -11.92 7.76 -5.08
CA GLN A 70 -13.33 8.08 -5.33
C GLN A 70 -14.23 6.84 -5.24
N THR A 71 -13.79 5.69 -5.76
CA THR A 71 -14.54 4.43 -5.64
C THR A 71 -14.78 4.07 -4.18
N TRP A 72 -13.77 4.16 -3.33
CA TRP A 72 -13.93 3.89 -1.91
C TRP A 72 -14.91 4.86 -1.24
N LEU A 73 -14.80 6.15 -1.52
CA LEU A 73 -15.68 7.18 -0.98
C LEU A 73 -17.15 6.98 -1.42
N ASP A 74 -17.37 6.61 -2.68
CA ASP A 74 -18.70 6.35 -3.24
C ASP A 74 -19.38 5.11 -2.63
N HIS A 75 -18.58 4.16 -2.15
CA HIS A 75 -19.06 2.97 -1.44
C HIS A 75 -19.07 3.12 0.09
N GLY A 76 -18.93 4.35 0.60
CA GLY A 76 -19.08 4.67 2.02
C GLY A 76 -17.87 4.24 2.88
N PHE A 77 -16.67 4.16 2.29
CA PHE A 77 -15.41 4.01 3.00
C PHE A 77 -14.69 5.35 3.13
N ALA A 78 -14.14 5.65 4.27
CA ALA A 78 -13.10 6.68 4.34
C ALA A 78 -11.82 6.16 3.69
N PHE A 79 -11.05 7.08 3.11
CA PHE A 79 -9.78 6.76 2.43
C PHE A 79 -8.68 7.70 2.92
N LEU A 80 -7.61 7.15 3.47
CA LEU A 80 -6.42 7.89 3.84
C LEU A 80 -5.21 7.29 3.14
N THR A 81 -4.52 8.07 2.31
CA THR A 81 -3.18 7.72 1.83
C THR A 81 -2.14 8.55 2.58
N ILE A 82 -1.08 7.90 3.06
CA ILE A 82 -0.05 8.55 3.87
C ILE A 82 1.28 8.65 3.13
N ASN A 83 2.00 9.74 3.39
CA ASN A 83 3.39 9.93 3.01
C ASN A 83 4.27 9.49 4.18
N TYR A 84 4.43 8.17 4.32
CA TYR A 84 5.22 7.53 5.36
C TYR A 84 6.71 7.86 5.20
N ARG A 85 7.51 7.67 6.25
CA ARG A 85 8.98 7.80 6.18
C ARG A 85 9.55 6.96 5.06
N GLY A 86 10.49 7.51 4.29
CA GLY A 86 10.93 6.98 3.00
C GLY A 86 10.38 7.74 1.80
N SER A 87 9.24 8.45 1.97
CA SER A 87 8.67 9.32 0.92
C SER A 87 9.60 10.48 0.58
N ILE A 88 9.57 10.91 -0.69
CA ILE A 88 10.31 12.08 -1.17
C ILE A 88 9.56 13.38 -0.86
N THR A 89 10.22 14.52 -1.10
CA THR A 89 9.74 15.90 -0.89
C THR A 89 9.73 16.40 0.56
N PHE A 90 9.88 15.53 1.55
CA PHE A 90 9.95 15.88 2.98
C PHE A 90 11.40 16.04 3.49
N GLY A 91 12.38 16.05 2.58
CA GLY A 91 13.79 16.18 2.88
C GLY A 91 14.51 14.83 2.99
N ARG A 92 15.85 14.90 2.81
CA ARG A 92 16.72 13.69 2.78
C ARG A 92 16.67 12.90 4.08
N ALA A 93 16.64 13.57 5.22
CA ALA A 93 16.60 12.91 6.52
C ALA A 93 15.35 12.03 6.67
N PHE A 94 14.18 12.55 6.28
CA PHE A 94 12.92 11.80 6.26
C PHE A 94 12.97 10.61 5.31
N GLN A 95 13.48 10.81 4.10
CA GLN A 95 13.61 9.77 3.09
C GLN A 95 14.55 8.64 3.54
N GLN A 96 15.67 8.95 4.18
CA GLN A 96 16.70 7.97 4.55
C GLN A 96 16.47 7.30 5.91
N GLN A 97 15.46 7.71 6.68
CA GLN A 97 15.17 7.11 8.00
C GLN A 97 14.87 5.60 7.95
N ILE A 98 14.38 5.11 6.83
CA ILE A 98 14.05 3.69 6.64
C ILE A 98 15.27 2.83 6.29
N TRP A 99 16.39 3.42 5.88
CA TRP A 99 17.56 2.68 5.43
C TRP A 99 18.15 1.82 6.55
N GLY A 100 18.49 0.57 6.22
CA GLY A 100 18.98 -0.41 7.18
C GLY A 100 17.92 -1.06 8.08
N ASN A 101 16.68 -0.55 8.07
CA ASN A 101 15.59 -1.07 8.91
C ASN A 101 14.21 -0.93 8.22
N LEU A 102 14.11 -1.44 7.01
CA LEU A 102 12.91 -1.34 6.19
C LEU A 102 11.69 -1.94 6.90
N GLY A 103 10.58 -1.23 6.85
CA GLY A 103 9.31 -1.64 7.43
C GLY A 103 9.20 -1.42 8.95
N TYR A 104 10.17 -0.77 9.59
CA TYR A 104 10.04 -0.40 11.00
C TYR A 104 9.29 0.93 11.15
N TRP A 105 9.87 2.00 10.65
CA TRP A 105 9.28 3.34 10.79
C TRP A 105 8.01 3.50 9.95
N GLU A 106 7.97 2.92 8.77
CA GLU A 106 6.78 2.94 7.91
C GLU A 106 5.58 2.28 8.59
N LEU A 107 5.81 1.17 9.32
CA LEU A 107 4.77 0.50 10.09
C LEU A 107 4.32 1.35 11.29
N GLU A 108 5.25 2.00 12.01
CA GLU A 108 4.90 2.93 13.09
C GLU A 108 4.05 4.10 12.55
N ASP A 109 4.36 4.62 11.37
CA ASP A 109 3.58 5.67 10.72
C ASP A 109 2.18 5.18 10.32
N MET A 110 2.05 3.94 9.83
CA MET A 110 0.75 3.32 9.55
C MET A 110 -0.10 3.13 10.82
N VAL A 111 0.51 2.69 11.91
CA VAL A 111 -0.18 2.53 13.20
C VAL A 111 -0.63 3.88 13.72
N ALA A 112 0.24 4.89 13.67
CA ALA A 112 -0.11 6.26 14.07
C ALA A 112 -1.25 6.85 13.22
N ALA A 113 -1.26 6.60 11.91
CA ALA A 113 -2.35 7.01 11.02
C ALA A 113 -3.68 6.37 11.42
N ARG A 114 -3.68 5.05 11.69
CA ARG A 114 -4.84 4.32 12.18
C ARG A 114 -5.36 4.90 13.49
N ASP A 115 -4.49 5.07 14.45
CA ASP A 115 -4.87 5.55 15.79
C ASP A 115 -5.38 6.99 15.74
N TRP A 116 -4.78 7.83 14.91
CA TRP A 116 -5.27 9.18 14.66
C TRP A 116 -6.67 9.17 14.04
N LEU A 117 -6.94 8.34 13.02
CA LEU A 117 -8.28 8.22 12.40
C LEU A 117 -9.34 7.80 13.41
N VAL A 118 -9.02 6.86 14.31
CA VAL A 118 -9.92 6.41 15.39
C VAL A 118 -10.14 7.51 16.42
N GLN A 119 -9.09 8.20 16.87
CA GLN A 119 -9.18 9.31 17.80
C GLN A 119 -10.00 10.49 17.28
N GLN A 120 -9.96 10.73 15.96
CA GLN A 120 -10.78 11.75 15.30
C GLN A 120 -12.25 11.31 15.10
N GLY A 121 -12.62 10.09 15.46
CA GLY A 121 -13.95 9.54 15.23
C GLY A 121 -14.29 9.30 13.74
N ILE A 122 -13.27 9.27 12.88
CA ILE A 122 -13.43 9.06 11.43
C ILE A 122 -13.53 7.57 11.13
N ALA A 123 -12.62 6.75 11.66
CA ALA A 123 -12.57 5.33 11.39
C ALA A 123 -13.13 4.50 12.55
N ASP A 124 -13.88 3.47 12.20
CA ASP A 124 -14.22 2.38 13.10
C ASP A 124 -12.98 1.50 13.33
N PRO A 125 -12.49 1.35 14.58
CA PRO A 125 -11.25 0.63 14.86
C PRO A 125 -11.23 -0.83 14.38
N ASP A 126 -12.40 -1.47 14.28
CA ASP A 126 -12.55 -2.87 13.87
C ASP A 126 -12.80 -3.02 12.36
N ARG A 127 -12.78 -1.91 11.61
CA ARG A 127 -13.14 -1.88 10.18
C ARG A 127 -12.12 -1.12 9.33
N ILE A 128 -10.84 -1.21 9.68
CA ILE A 128 -9.73 -0.61 8.93
C ILE A 128 -8.98 -1.69 8.17
N LEU A 129 -8.84 -1.48 6.85
CA LEU A 129 -8.11 -2.35 5.94
C LEU A 129 -6.89 -1.58 5.37
N PRO A 130 -5.65 -2.00 5.66
CA PRO A 130 -4.49 -1.52 4.94
C PRO A 130 -4.53 -2.00 3.49
N SER A 131 -4.07 -1.14 2.58
CA SER A 131 -3.99 -1.40 1.16
C SER A 131 -2.75 -0.76 0.55
N GLY A 132 -2.19 -1.37 -0.48
CA GLY A 132 -1.09 -0.78 -1.22
C GLY A 132 -0.57 -1.65 -2.35
N ARG A 133 0.26 -1.03 -3.19
CA ARG A 133 0.91 -1.71 -4.34
C ARG A 133 2.42 -1.63 -4.22
N SER A 134 3.13 -2.64 -4.77
CA SER A 134 4.59 -2.71 -4.77
C SER A 134 5.14 -2.58 -3.34
N TYR A 135 5.93 -1.56 -3.05
CA TYR A 135 6.40 -1.28 -1.69
C TYR A 135 5.25 -1.06 -0.69
N GLY A 136 4.16 -0.38 -1.09
CA GLY A 136 2.96 -0.24 -0.26
C GLY A 136 2.26 -1.58 0.01
N GLY A 137 2.26 -2.50 -0.97
CA GLY A 137 1.81 -3.87 -0.78
C GLY A 137 2.70 -4.65 0.21
N TYR A 138 4.01 -4.44 0.15
CA TYR A 138 4.96 -4.93 1.14
C TYR A 138 4.60 -4.45 2.56
N LEU A 139 4.38 -3.15 2.73
CA LEU A 139 4.02 -2.57 4.03
C LEU A 139 2.70 -3.13 4.56
N THR A 140 1.71 -3.34 3.68
CA THR A 140 0.44 -3.98 4.04
C THR A 140 0.65 -5.42 4.55
N LEU A 141 1.43 -6.25 3.83
CA LEU A 141 1.75 -7.62 4.29
C LEU A 141 2.47 -7.60 5.64
N LEU A 142 3.42 -6.68 5.80
CA LEU A 142 4.19 -6.54 7.04
C LEU A 142 3.29 -6.09 8.21
N ALA A 143 2.37 -5.16 7.97
CA ALA A 143 1.41 -4.66 8.96
C ALA A 143 0.50 -5.79 9.47
N LEU A 144 -0.02 -6.63 8.56
CA LEU A 144 -0.84 -7.79 8.93
C LEU A 144 -0.08 -8.78 9.80
N GLY A 145 1.21 -8.99 9.54
CA GLY A 145 2.04 -9.93 10.29
C GLY A 145 2.54 -9.38 11.63
N LYS A 146 3.03 -8.14 11.65
CA LYS A 146 3.63 -7.54 12.86
C LYS A 146 2.61 -6.90 13.81
N ARG A 147 1.44 -6.52 13.32
CA ARG A 147 0.35 -5.89 14.11
C ARG A 147 -1.00 -6.58 13.82
N PRO A 148 -1.11 -7.91 13.98
CA PRO A 148 -2.24 -8.70 13.47
C PRO A 148 -3.60 -8.39 14.13
N ALA A 149 -3.60 -7.69 15.27
CA ALA A 149 -4.83 -7.33 15.99
C ALA A 149 -5.43 -5.98 15.53
N LEU A 150 -4.74 -5.23 14.66
CA LEU A 150 -5.17 -3.87 14.31
C LEU A 150 -5.99 -3.79 13.02
N TRP A 151 -6.06 -4.86 12.23
CA TRP A 151 -6.55 -4.82 10.87
C TRP A 151 -7.70 -5.82 10.64
N ALA A 152 -8.75 -5.36 9.99
CA ALA A 152 -9.90 -6.18 9.64
C ALA A 152 -9.64 -7.12 8.44
N GLY A 153 -8.77 -6.74 7.54
CA GLY A 153 -8.32 -7.46 6.35
C GLY A 153 -7.18 -6.70 5.70
N GLY A 154 -6.60 -7.21 4.61
CA GLY A 154 -5.60 -6.48 3.84
C GLY A 154 -5.69 -6.76 2.34
N MET A 155 -5.34 -5.76 1.53
CA MET A 155 -5.40 -5.85 0.07
C MET A 155 -4.08 -5.38 -0.53
N VAL A 156 -3.44 -6.25 -1.31
CA VAL A 156 -2.13 -5.94 -1.88
C VAL A 156 -2.07 -6.18 -3.38
N GLY A 157 -1.40 -5.27 -4.09
CA GLY A 157 -1.04 -5.44 -5.49
C GLY A 157 0.47 -5.50 -5.66
N VAL A 158 0.99 -6.43 -6.51
CA VAL A 158 2.42 -6.57 -6.85
C VAL A 158 3.38 -6.47 -5.66
N ALA A 159 3.00 -7.02 -4.52
CA ALA A 159 3.71 -6.87 -3.26
C ALA A 159 5.07 -7.60 -3.24
N ILE A 160 5.97 -7.14 -2.36
CA ILE A 160 7.19 -7.83 -1.98
C ILE A 160 6.88 -8.62 -0.70
N SER A 161 6.98 -9.94 -0.76
CA SER A 161 6.74 -10.82 0.39
C SER A 161 8.03 -11.33 1.04
N ASP A 162 9.14 -11.29 0.30
CA ASP A 162 10.45 -11.74 0.75
C ASP A 162 11.56 -10.95 0.03
N TRP A 163 12.36 -10.21 0.80
CA TRP A 163 13.42 -9.37 0.27
C TRP A 163 14.65 -10.16 -0.21
N THR A 164 14.93 -11.33 0.39
CA THR A 164 16.01 -12.21 -0.06
C THR A 164 15.67 -12.80 -1.43
N MET A 165 14.44 -13.32 -1.58
CA MET A 165 13.99 -13.84 -2.87
C MET A 165 13.89 -12.73 -3.93
N LEU A 166 13.48 -11.52 -3.57
CA LEU A 166 13.49 -10.38 -4.50
C LEU A 166 14.91 -10.10 -5.01
N TYR A 167 15.90 -10.08 -4.11
CA TYR A 167 17.30 -9.89 -4.47
C TYR A 167 17.81 -10.99 -5.40
N GLU A 168 17.40 -12.25 -5.17
CA GLU A 168 17.79 -13.40 -6.01
C GLU A 168 17.17 -13.30 -7.42
N ASP A 169 15.86 -13.03 -7.50
CA ASP A 169 15.04 -13.18 -8.70
C ASP A 169 15.02 -11.93 -9.60
N SER A 170 15.40 -10.76 -9.08
CA SER A 170 15.38 -9.50 -9.83
C SER A 170 16.77 -8.87 -9.86
N PRO A 171 17.63 -9.27 -10.83
CA PRO A 171 18.99 -8.75 -10.95
C PRO A 171 19.09 -7.23 -11.02
N GLU A 172 18.11 -6.58 -11.65
CA GLU A 172 18.05 -5.13 -11.78
C GLU A 172 17.80 -4.41 -10.45
N THR A 173 17.22 -5.08 -9.46
CA THR A 173 16.94 -4.47 -8.14
C THR A 173 18.03 -4.74 -7.11
N ARG A 174 19.00 -5.60 -7.38
CA ARG A 174 20.03 -6.01 -6.41
C ARG A 174 20.80 -4.84 -5.83
N GLY A 175 21.30 -3.95 -6.68
CA GLY A 175 22.03 -2.76 -6.23
C GLY A 175 21.16 -1.85 -5.34
N TYR A 176 19.92 -1.72 -5.67
CA TYR A 176 18.95 -0.96 -4.88
C TYR A 176 18.66 -1.61 -3.52
N CYS A 177 18.39 -2.92 -3.49
CA CYS A 177 18.20 -3.65 -2.25
C CYS A 177 19.45 -3.54 -1.35
N ALA A 178 20.66 -3.79 -1.90
CA ALA A 178 21.89 -3.69 -1.13
C ALA A 178 22.11 -2.28 -0.56
N ALA A 179 21.76 -1.22 -1.30
CA ALA A 179 21.84 0.15 -0.81
C ALA A 179 20.84 0.40 0.34
N LEU A 180 19.61 -0.06 0.23
CA LEU A 180 18.59 0.11 1.26
C LEU A 180 18.93 -0.63 2.56
N PHE A 181 19.47 -1.85 2.46
CA PHE A 181 19.85 -2.67 3.63
C PHE A 181 21.25 -2.40 4.15
N GLY A 182 22.08 -1.67 3.38
CA GLY A 182 23.50 -1.44 3.69
C GLY A 182 24.37 -2.66 3.47
N GLY A 183 23.95 -3.59 2.60
CA GLY A 183 24.66 -4.82 2.24
C GLY A 183 23.75 -5.84 1.57
N THR A 184 24.34 -6.93 1.09
CA THR A 184 23.66 -8.06 0.45
C THR A 184 22.94 -8.95 1.48
N PRO A 185 22.05 -9.89 1.05
CA PRO A 185 21.46 -10.87 1.97
C PRO A 185 22.47 -11.71 2.75
N ASP A 186 23.61 -12.04 2.15
CA ASP A 186 24.69 -12.79 2.83
C ASP A 186 25.39 -11.97 3.91
N GLU A 187 25.50 -10.65 3.71
CA GLU A 187 26.11 -9.71 4.66
C GLU A 187 25.14 -9.25 5.76
N LYS A 188 23.82 -9.25 5.47
CA LYS A 188 22.77 -8.70 6.33
C LYS A 188 21.56 -9.64 6.47
N PRO A 189 21.74 -10.95 6.71
CA PRO A 189 20.64 -11.94 6.66
C PRO A 189 19.53 -11.63 7.66
N GLU A 190 19.86 -11.14 8.85
CA GLU A 190 18.87 -10.81 9.88
C GLU A 190 18.00 -9.62 9.49
N GLN A 191 18.57 -8.58 8.87
CA GLN A 191 17.83 -7.40 8.41
C GLN A 191 16.87 -7.77 7.27
N TYR A 192 17.33 -8.56 6.30
CA TYR A 192 16.49 -9.06 5.22
C TYR A 192 15.33 -9.90 5.76
N ALA A 193 15.59 -10.83 6.67
CA ALA A 193 14.57 -11.66 7.30
C ALA A 193 13.58 -10.82 8.13
N ALA A 194 14.07 -9.89 8.95
CA ALA A 194 13.23 -9.02 9.79
C ALA A 194 12.34 -8.08 8.99
N SER A 195 12.75 -7.73 7.77
CA SER A 195 11.98 -6.90 6.84
C SER A 195 11.07 -7.73 5.92
N SER A 196 11.24 -9.04 5.83
CA SER A 196 10.44 -9.90 4.94
C SER A 196 9.11 -10.33 5.55
N PRO A 197 7.96 -9.97 4.94
CA PRO A 197 6.63 -10.35 5.43
C PRO A 197 6.43 -11.85 5.67
N ILE A 198 7.08 -12.71 4.88
CA ILE A 198 6.98 -14.17 5.02
C ILE A 198 7.39 -14.66 6.41
N THR A 199 8.32 -13.96 7.07
CA THR A 199 8.77 -14.23 8.44
C THR A 199 7.60 -14.18 9.45
N TYR A 200 6.59 -13.38 9.16
CA TYR A 200 5.46 -13.12 10.06
C TYR A 200 4.14 -13.74 9.58
N ALA A 201 4.17 -14.58 8.54
CA ALA A 201 2.97 -15.19 7.96
C ALA A 201 2.13 -15.96 8.98
N GLU A 202 2.76 -16.61 9.95
CA GLU A 202 2.08 -17.36 11.01
C GLU A 202 1.22 -16.47 11.93
N ALA A 203 1.68 -15.23 12.19
CA ALA A 203 0.99 -14.29 13.06
C ALA A 203 -0.25 -13.65 12.42
N ILE A 204 -0.41 -13.70 11.11
CA ILE A 204 -1.54 -13.09 10.39
C ILE A 204 -2.86 -13.73 10.86
N ARG A 205 -3.85 -12.88 11.14
CA ARG A 205 -5.19 -13.28 11.59
C ARG A 205 -6.28 -12.86 10.61
N ALA A 206 -6.09 -11.71 9.98
CA ALA A 206 -7.06 -11.10 9.09
C ALA A 206 -7.02 -11.74 7.69
N PRO A 207 -8.17 -11.79 6.97
CA PRO A 207 -8.22 -12.18 5.57
C PRO A 207 -7.30 -11.32 4.69
N LEU A 208 -6.74 -11.92 3.66
CA LEU A 208 -5.80 -11.26 2.74
C LEU A 208 -6.21 -11.46 1.28
N LEU A 209 -6.27 -10.36 0.52
CA LEU A 209 -6.38 -10.38 -0.94
C LEU A 209 -5.03 -9.99 -1.55
N ILE A 210 -4.54 -10.85 -2.47
CA ILE A 210 -3.34 -10.57 -3.28
C ILE A 210 -3.74 -10.50 -4.75
N LEU A 211 -3.42 -9.38 -5.39
CA LEU A 211 -3.51 -9.18 -6.83
C LEU A 211 -2.09 -9.16 -7.40
N LYS A 212 -1.75 -10.14 -8.27
CA LYS A 212 -0.37 -10.33 -8.72
C LYS A 212 -0.30 -10.50 -10.23
N GLU A 213 0.64 -9.81 -10.83
CA GLU A 213 0.97 -9.85 -12.24
C GLU A 213 2.03 -10.91 -12.53
N ARG A 214 1.77 -11.76 -13.56
CA ARG A 214 2.68 -12.87 -13.93
C ARG A 214 3.96 -12.40 -14.60
N HIS A 215 3.89 -11.30 -15.35
CA HIS A 215 5.02 -10.78 -16.13
C HIS A 215 5.71 -9.59 -15.43
N ASP A 216 5.66 -9.58 -14.09
CA ASP A 216 6.27 -8.55 -13.28
C ASP A 216 7.76 -8.84 -13.05
N ALA A 217 8.62 -8.07 -13.72
CA ALA A 217 10.07 -8.19 -13.57
C ALA A 217 10.61 -7.47 -12.32
N ARG A 218 9.87 -6.48 -11.77
CA ARG A 218 10.32 -5.73 -10.59
C ARG A 218 10.04 -6.46 -9.28
N THR A 219 8.88 -7.11 -9.19
CA THR A 219 8.52 -7.98 -8.06
C THR A 219 8.11 -9.33 -8.65
N PRO A 220 9.03 -10.27 -8.88
CA PRO A 220 8.76 -11.54 -9.54
C PRO A 220 7.64 -12.36 -8.90
N ALA A 221 7.11 -13.33 -9.63
CA ALA A 221 5.96 -14.14 -9.18
C ALA A 221 6.34 -15.10 -8.05
N ARG A 222 7.54 -15.72 -8.10
CA ARG A 222 7.99 -16.78 -7.17
C ARG A 222 7.86 -16.40 -5.69
N PRO A 223 8.28 -15.21 -5.20
CA PRO A 223 8.12 -14.86 -3.79
C PRO A 223 6.66 -14.87 -3.32
N ILE A 224 5.71 -14.45 -4.17
CA ILE A 224 4.27 -14.47 -3.85
C ILE A 224 3.71 -15.90 -3.91
N GLU A 225 4.17 -16.75 -4.82
CA GLU A 225 3.79 -18.17 -4.88
C GLU A 225 4.20 -18.89 -3.57
N VAL A 226 5.45 -18.72 -3.14
CA VAL A 226 5.97 -19.27 -1.87
C VAL A 226 5.21 -18.72 -0.67
N TYR A 227 4.94 -17.43 -0.64
CA TYR A 227 4.15 -16.79 0.42
C TYR A 227 2.73 -17.35 0.48
N ALA A 228 2.06 -17.48 -0.66
CA ALA A 228 0.70 -18.03 -0.73
C ALA A 228 0.65 -19.50 -0.31
N GLU A 229 1.63 -20.31 -0.67
CA GLU A 229 1.76 -21.70 -0.21
C GLU A 229 1.93 -21.75 1.32
N ARG A 230 2.80 -20.91 1.85
CA ARG A 230 2.99 -20.78 3.31
C ARG A 230 1.69 -20.39 4.02
N MET A 231 0.96 -19.39 3.51
CA MET A 231 -0.33 -18.99 4.08
C MET A 231 -1.34 -20.12 4.08
N ARG A 232 -1.46 -20.86 2.96
CA ARG A 232 -2.36 -22.03 2.85
C ARG A 232 -1.97 -23.15 3.81
N SER A 233 -0.68 -23.46 3.93
CA SER A 233 -0.17 -24.49 4.86
C SER A 233 -0.48 -24.16 6.32
N LEU A 234 -0.61 -22.89 6.65
CA LEU A 234 -0.99 -22.38 7.97
C LEU A 234 -2.51 -22.24 8.16
N GLY A 235 -3.31 -22.61 7.15
CA GLY A 235 -4.78 -22.48 7.19
C GLY A 235 -5.26 -21.04 7.23
N LYS A 236 -4.49 -20.08 6.69
CA LYS A 236 -4.85 -18.67 6.67
C LYS A 236 -5.81 -18.37 5.51
N GLU A 237 -6.73 -17.43 5.73
CA GLU A 237 -7.66 -16.98 4.69
C GLU A 237 -6.94 -16.09 3.69
N LEU A 238 -6.82 -16.58 2.44
CA LEU A 238 -6.11 -15.94 1.36
C LEU A 238 -6.85 -16.08 0.04
N GLU A 239 -7.09 -14.96 -0.64
CA GLU A 239 -7.45 -14.89 -2.04
C GLU A 239 -6.25 -14.42 -2.86
N LEU A 240 -5.96 -15.12 -3.96
CA LEU A 240 -4.87 -14.76 -4.88
C LEU A 240 -5.40 -14.77 -6.31
N HIS A 241 -5.36 -13.60 -6.95
CA HIS A 241 -5.71 -13.44 -8.36
C HIS A 241 -4.48 -13.08 -9.18
N TRP A 242 -4.35 -13.75 -10.33
CA TRP A 242 -3.26 -13.55 -11.27
C TRP A 242 -3.72 -12.77 -12.49
N PHE A 243 -2.89 -11.83 -12.94
CA PHE A 243 -3.11 -11.03 -14.12
C PHE A 243 -1.96 -11.23 -15.12
N GLU A 244 -2.27 -11.27 -16.40
CA GLU A 244 -1.29 -11.46 -17.48
C GLU A 244 -0.67 -10.10 -17.91
N THR A 245 -0.21 -9.31 -16.93
CA THR A 245 0.36 -7.97 -17.11
C THR A 245 1.69 -7.85 -16.37
N GLY A 246 2.36 -6.69 -16.52
CA GLY A 246 3.60 -6.36 -15.83
C GLY A 246 3.36 -5.47 -14.61
N HIS A 247 4.44 -4.97 -13.99
CA HIS A 247 4.44 -4.26 -12.70
C HIS A 247 3.45 -3.09 -12.58
N LEU A 248 3.19 -2.38 -13.66
CA LEU A 248 2.24 -1.26 -13.64
C LEU A 248 0.77 -1.71 -13.52
N GLY A 249 0.48 -3.00 -13.67
CA GLY A 249 -0.84 -3.58 -13.53
C GLY A 249 -1.73 -3.31 -14.73
N ALA A 250 -2.89 -2.73 -14.50
CA ALA A 250 -3.88 -2.45 -15.53
C ALA A 250 -3.30 -1.58 -16.67
N VAL A 251 -3.38 -2.11 -17.89
CA VAL A 251 -2.93 -1.40 -19.10
C VAL A 251 -4.08 -0.69 -19.82
N ASN A 252 -5.31 -0.88 -19.35
CA ASN A 252 -6.52 -0.23 -19.85
C ASN A 252 -7.55 -0.06 -18.73
N ALA A 253 -8.61 0.70 -19.01
CA ALA A 253 -9.66 1.00 -18.04
C ALA A 253 -10.41 -0.25 -17.54
N GLU A 254 -10.68 -1.21 -18.42
CA GLU A 254 -11.40 -2.45 -18.09
C GLU A 254 -10.64 -3.25 -17.01
N GLN A 255 -9.33 -3.40 -17.17
CA GLN A 255 -8.48 -4.07 -16.19
C GLN A 255 -8.41 -3.29 -14.87
N GLY A 256 -8.37 -1.95 -14.94
CA GLY A 256 -8.42 -1.10 -13.76
C GLY A 256 -9.72 -1.25 -12.97
N ILE A 257 -10.84 -1.34 -13.68
CA ILE A 257 -12.16 -1.58 -13.10
C ILE A 257 -12.19 -2.97 -12.44
N ALA A 258 -11.78 -4.02 -13.15
CA ALA A 258 -11.76 -5.38 -12.60
C ALA A 258 -10.90 -5.50 -11.33
N TYR A 259 -9.77 -4.80 -11.29
CA TYR A 259 -8.92 -4.70 -10.10
C TYR A 259 -9.68 -4.09 -8.92
N GLN A 260 -10.34 -2.95 -9.16
CA GLN A 260 -11.08 -2.23 -8.13
C GLN A 260 -12.32 -3.00 -7.66
N GLU A 261 -13.02 -3.69 -8.55
CA GLU A 261 -14.17 -4.56 -8.22
C GLU A 261 -13.76 -5.70 -7.29
N LEU A 262 -12.62 -6.37 -7.54
CA LEU A 262 -12.10 -7.41 -6.66
C LEU A 262 -11.78 -6.88 -5.27
N MET A 263 -11.13 -5.72 -5.18
CA MET A 263 -10.80 -5.08 -3.91
C MET A 263 -12.06 -4.68 -3.13
N LEU A 264 -13.04 -4.10 -3.82
CA LEU A 264 -14.30 -3.69 -3.21
C LEU A 264 -15.12 -4.88 -2.71
N ALA A 265 -15.28 -5.92 -3.54
CA ALA A 265 -15.98 -7.15 -3.17
C ALA A 265 -15.32 -7.84 -1.97
N PHE A 266 -13.98 -7.90 -1.94
CA PHE A 266 -13.24 -8.42 -0.79
C PHE A 266 -13.51 -7.61 0.48
N ALA A 267 -13.37 -6.28 0.42
CA ALA A 267 -13.58 -5.42 1.58
C ALA A 267 -15.01 -5.51 2.13
N GLN A 268 -16.02 -5.52 1.23
CA GLN A 268 -17.42 -5.68 1.62
C GLN A 268 -17.67 -7.02 2.31
N ARG A 269 -17.14 -8.12 1.76
CA ARG A 269 -17.29 -9.45 2.35
C ARG A 269 -16.62 -9.54 3.73
N VAL A 270 -15.40 -9.09 3.86
CA VAL A 270 -14.65 -9.10 5.13
C VAL A 270 -15.38 -8.32 6.22
N LEU A 271 -16.04 -7.22 5.85
CA LEU A 271 -16.77 -6.38 6.79
C LEU A 271 -18.25 -6.76 6.95
N GLY A 272 -18.70 -7.87 6.36
CA GLY A 272 -20.09 -8.33 6.44
C GLY A 272 -21.09 -7.34 5.80
N ARG A 273 -20.66 -6.60 4.76
CA ARG A 273 -21.50 -5.68 3.98
C ARG A 273 -21.90 -6.38 2.67
N SER A 274 -23.17 -6.57 2.45
CA SER A 274 -23.76 -7.05 1.18
C SER A 274 -24.22 -5.90 0.31
#